data_2a8047d561a3039ca64e6efc04dac2aa
#
_entry.id   2a8047d561a3039ca64e6efc04dac2aa
#
_cell.length_a   1.000
_cell.length_b   1.000
_cell.length_c   1.000
_cell.angle_alpha   90.00
_cell.angle_beta   90.00
_cell.angle_gamma   90.00
#
_symmetry.space_group_name_H-M   'P 1'
#
loop_
_entity.id
_entity.type
_entity.pdbx_description
1 polymer ?
#
loop_
_entity_poly.entity_id
_entity_poly.type
_entity_poly.pdbx_seq_one_letter_code
_entity_poly.pdbx_strand_id
1 'polypeptide(L)'
;MAQARFITLDVFTTQPYTGNPLAVVFLSNEDANTLTQGQKQAITREFNLSETIFVHPGSGRKRAIDIFTIACEIPFAGHPTIGAASYFLCHSKDSTVDTLTTKSGDIPITLDNENAVAARIAHDAHIHANRFPARELLRLHSTLAPFFQPDASVPLFSIVKGMSQVLVELPSLEALATVTTALGGEIPSADSGHLDKGWDTGLILTYFFVRDVPDPQRGRNTIRTRGILGNLEDPATGSAASGLASYLALTGGNPAGDYQYNIVQGIEMGRRSEIGVKVGLKEGNQIGSVELKGTAVQVSEGSIAVPRE
;
A
#
# COMPACT_ATOMS: atom_id res chain seq x y z
N MET A 1 3.43 -34.16 -7.90
CA MET A 1 3.69 -33.00 -7.05
C MET A 1 2.35 -32.42 -6.66
N ALA A 2 2.15 -32.06 -5.40
CA ALA A 2 0.97 -31.34 -4.96
C ALA A 2 0.91 -30.00 -5.72
N GLN A 3 -0.30 -29.52 -5.97
CA GLN A 3 -0.54 -28.25 -6.68
C GLN A 3 -1.51 -27.41 -5.87
N ALA A 4 -1.23 -26.12 -5.75
CA ALA A 4 -2.12 -25.15 -5.17
C ALA A 4 -2.75 -24.31 -6.28
N ARG A 5 -4.08 -24.06 -6.19
CA ARG A 5 -4.79 -23.17 -7.10
C ARG A 5 -4.36 -21.73 -6.85
N PHE A 6 -4.21 -20.95 -7.90
CA PHE A 6 -3.99 -19.50 -7.78
C PHE A 6 -4.81 -18.71 -8.78
N ILE A 7 -4.96 -17.44 -8.49
CA ILE A 7 -5.34 -16.39 -9.43
C ILE A 7 -4.32 -15.26 -9.34
N THR A 8 -4.26 -14.43 -10.37
CA THR A 8 -3.60 -13.12 -10.27
C THR A 8 -4.63 -12.01 -10.43
N LEU A 9 -4.45 -10.97 -9.65
CA LEU A 9 -5.27 -9.76 -9.68
C LEU A 9 -4.38 -8.57 -10.03
N ASP A 10 -4.94 -7.60 -10.77
CA ASP A 10 -4.43 -6.24 -10.76
C ASP A 10 -5.28 -5.42 -9.80
N VAL A 11 -4.66 -4.87 -8.75
CA VAL A 11 -5.33 -4.19 -7.64
C VAL A 11 -5.28 -2.68 -7.82
N PHE A 12 -6.29 -1.96 -7.32
CA PHE A 12 -6.51 -0.52 -7.49
C PHE A 12 -6.80 -0.13 -8.95
N THR A 13 -7.42 -1.01 -9.68
CA THR A 13 -7.83 -0.77 -11.07
C THR A 13 -9.04 -1.63 -11.45
N THR A 14 -9.73 -1.22 -12.51
CA THR A 14 -10.76 -2.01 -13.20
C THR A 14 -10.27 -2.53 -14.56
N GLN A 15 -9.04 -2.20 -14.96
CA GLN A 15 -8.47 -2.54 -16.27
C GLN A 15 -7.28 -3.49 -16.09
N PRO A 16 -7.28 -4.67 -16.73
CA PRO A 16 -6.13 -5.56 -16.73
C PRO A 16 -4.86 -4.86 -17.23
N TYR A 17 -3.71 -5.29 -16.70
CA TYR A 17 -2.37 -4.79 -17.02
C TYR A 17 -2.10 -3.35 -16.54
N THR A 18 -2.96 -2.82 -15.68
CA THR A 18 -2.74 -1.60 -14.89
C THR A 18 -2.81 -1.94 -13.39
N GLY A 19 -2.75 -0.96 -12.48
CA GLY A 19 -2.81 -1.26 -11.04
C GLY A 19 -1.58 -1.98 -10.49
N ASN A 20 -1.67 -2.55 -9.29
CA ASN A 20 -0.61 -3.31 -8.63
C ASN A 20 -0.88 -4.81 -8.70
N PRO A 21 0.00 -5.61 -9.34
CA PRO A 21 -0.20 -7.05 -9.47
C PRO A 21 -0.12 -7.79 -8.13
N LEU A 22 -1.01 -8.76 -7.94
CA LEU A 22 -1.07 -9.60 -6.75
C LEU A 22 -1.31 -11.05 -7.14
N ALA A 23 -0.52 -11.98 -6.60
CA ALA A 23 -0.85 -13.41 -6.65
C ALA A 23 -1.66 -13.81 -5.41
N VAL A 24 -2.73 -14.57 -5.64
CA VAL A 24 -3.62 -15.10 -4.60
C VAL A 24 -3.60 -16.62 -4.70
N VAL A 25 -2.98 -17.28 -3.73
CA VAL A 25 -2.85 -18.74 -3.67
C VAL A 25 -3.88 -19.28 -2.67
N PHE A 26 -4.67 -20.24 -3.09
CA PHE A 26 -5.70 -20.85 -2.25
C PHE A 26 -5.19 -22.15 -1.64
N LEU A 27 -5.15 -22.21 -0.32
CA LEU A 27 -4.77 -23.39 0.41
C LEU A 27 -5.97 -24.34 0.55
N SER A 28 -5.78 -25.63 0.29
CA SER A 28 -6.70 -26.67 0.70
C SER A 28 -6.63 -26.89 2.23
N ASN A 29 -7.54 -27.67 2.80
CA ASN A 29 -7.46 -28.05 4.22
C ASN A 29 -6.16 -28.82 4.54
N GLU A 30 -5.66 -29.59 3.59
CA GLU A 30 -4.40 -30.31 3.71
C GLU A 30 -3.22 -29.33 3.65
N ASP A 31 -3.18 -28.46 2.63
CA ASP A 31 -2.10 -27.47 2.44
C ASP A 31 -1.97 -26.52 3.63
N ALA A 32 -3.09 -26.06 4.19
CA ALA A 32 -3.09 -25.15 5.33
C ALA A 32 -2.39 -25.73 6.57
N ASN A 33 -2.34 -27.06 6.68
CA ASN A 33 -1.70 -27.77 7.78
C ASN A 33 -0.28 -28.29 7.45
N THR A 34 0.07 -28.39 6.17
CA THR A 34 1.31 -29.04 5.72
C THR A 34 2.28 -28.10 5.02
N LEU A 35 1.79 -27.02 4.36
CA LEU A 35 2.67 -26.06 3.69
C LEU A 35 3.54 -25.31 4.71
N THR A 36 4.84 -25.48 4.61
CA THR A 36 5.79 -24.78 5.47
C THR A 36 5.96 -23.33 5.05
N GLN A 37 6.46 -22.49 5.95
CA GLN A 37 6.80 -21.08 5.65
C GLN A 37 7.83 -20.98 4.50
N GLY A 38 8.80 -21.92 4.46
CA GLY A 38 9.78 -21.97 3.39
C GLY A 38 9.16 -22.25 2.01
N GLN A 39 8.18 -23.14 1.95
CA GLN A 39 7.44 -23.43 0.71
C GLN A 39 6.59 -22.24 0.25
N LYS A 40 5.88 -21.57 1.16
CA LYS A 40 5.14 -20.32 0.85
C LYS A 40 6.08 -19.25 0.31
N GLN A 41 7.25 -19.08 0.95
CA GLN A 41 8.26 -18.13 0.50
C GLN A 41 8.82 -18.48 -0.89
N ALA A 42 9.04 -19.77 -1.19
CA ALA A 42 9.49 -20.21 -2.50
C ALA A 42 8.45 -19.95 -3.60
N ILE A 43 7.17 -20.23 -3.32
CA ILE A 43 6.04 -19.90 -4.22
C ILE A 43 5.97 -18.39 -4.48
N THR A 44 6.15 -17.59 -3.44
CA THR A 44 6.13 -16.12 -3.57
C THR A 44 7.26 -15.63 -4.48
N ARG A 45 8.45 -16.19 -4.34
CA ARG A 45 9.61 -15.87 -5.20
C ARG A 45 9.41 -16.29 -6.64
N GLU A 46 8.70 -17.39 -6.88
CA GLU A 46 8.38 -17.87 -8.24
C GLU A 46 7.43 -16.90 -8.96
N PHE A 47 6.42 -16.37 -8.27
CA PHE A 47 5.57 -15.30 -8.83
C PHE A 47 6.35 -14.01 -9.08
N ASN A 48 7.36 -13.73 -8.28
CA ASN A 48 8.21 -12.53 -8.38
C ASN A 48 7.43 -11.21 -8.47
N LEU A 49 6.31 -11.15 -7.78
CA LEU A 49 5.51 -9.93 -7.57
C LEU A 49 5.92 -9.30 -6.23
N SER A 50 5.56 -8.02 -6.03
CA SER A 50 5.85 -7.33 -4.76
C SER A 50 5.31 -8.11 -3.56
N GLU A 51 4.08 -8.64 -3.67
CA GLU A 51 3.47 -9.52 -2.68
C GLU A 51 2.69 -10.67 -3.32
N THR A 52 2.57 -11.72 -2.51
CA THR A 52 1.69 -12.89 -2.73
C THR A 52 0.91 -13.15 -1.46
N ILE A 53 -0.37 -13.45 -1.56
CA ILE A 53 -1.17 -13.88 -0.42
C ILE A 53 -1.52 -15.37 -0.50
N PHE A 54 -1.59 -15.98 0.69
CA PHE A 54 -2.10 -17.34 0.86
C PHE A 54 -3.42 -17.27 1.62
N VAL A 55 -4.48 -17.69 0.96
CA VAL A 55 -5.83 -17.71 1.52
C VAL A 55 -6.07 -19.05 2.19
N HIS A 56 -6.30 -19.03 3.49
CA HIS A 56 -6.60 -20.23 4.26
C HIS A 56 -8.05 -20.69 4.03
N PRO A 57 -8.31 -22.01 4.07
CA PRO A 57 -9.66 -22.52 4.05
C PRO A 57 -10.40 -22.04 5.30
N GLY A 58 -11.68 -21.84 5.19
CA GLY A 58 -12.51 -21.38 6.29
C GLY A 58 -13.97 -21.30 5.93
N SER A 59 -14.83 -21.22 6.95
CA SER A 59 -16.26 -21.02 6.82
C SER A 59 -16.69 -19.78 7.64
N GLY A 60 -17.88 -19.24 7.33
CA GLY A 60 -18.42 -18.08 8.02
C GLY A 60 -17.82 -16.77 7.56
N ARG A 61 -17.80 -15.76 8.44
CA ARG A 61 -17.54 -14.36 8.08
C ARG A 61 -16.06 -13.96 7.99
N LYS A 62 -15.15 -14.76 8.55
CA LYS A 62 -13.71 -14.46 8.59
C LYS A 62 -12.92 -15.33 7.62
N ARG A 63 -11.88 -14.76 7.02
CA ARG A 63 -10.88 -15.48 6.23
C ARG A 63 -9.49 -15.09 6.66
N ALA A 64 -8.69 -16.08 7.02
CA ALA A 64 -7.27 -15.87 7.31
C ALA A 64 -6.48 -15.77 6.01
N ILE A 65 -5.56 -14.81 5.95
CA ILE A 65 -4.61 -14.64 4.86
C ILE A 65 -3.22 -14.42 5.41
N ASP A 66 -2.23 -15.08 4.81
CA ASP A 66 -0.81 -14.76 5.01
C ASP A 66 -0.34 -13.86 3.88
N ILE A 67 0.49 -12.88 4.18
CA ILE A 67 1.01 -11.91 3.19
C ILE A 67 2.52 -12.06 3.13
N PHE A 68 3.05 -12.35 1.94
CA PHE A 68 4.49 -12.54 1.71
C PHE A 68 5.01 -11.55 0.70
N THR A 69 6.14 -10.93 1.01
CA THR A 69 7.04 -10.30 0.03
C THR A 69 8.03 -11.31 -0.50
N ILE A 70 8.82 -10.96 -1.51
CA ILE A 70 9.91 -11.81 -2.01
C ILE A 70 10.99 -12.11 -0.93
N ALA A 71 11.05 -11.32 0.13
CA ALA A 71 12.01 -11.44 1.22
C ALA A 71 11.46 -12.25 2.41
N CYS A 72 10.26 -11.95 2.88
CA CYS A 72 9.68 -12.52 4.10
C CYS A 72 8.16 -12.35 4.17
N GLU A 73 7.54 -13.04 5.10
CA GLU A 73 6.17 -12.79 5.50
C GLU A 73 6.06 -11.49 6.30
N ILE A 74 5.03 -10.70 5.98
CA ILE A 74 4.74 -9.44 6.65
C ILE A 74 3.35 -9.44 7.29
N PRO A 75 3.15 -8.68 8.38
CA PRO A 75 1.88 -8.73 9.12
C PRO A 75 0.72 -8.04 8.38
N PHE A 76 1.01 -7.08 7.52
CA PHE A 76 0.01 -6.29 6.79
C PHE A 76 0.61 -5.66 5.53
N ALA A 77 -0.20 -5.55 4.47
CA ALA A 77 0.05 -4.69 3.32
C ALA A 77 -1.29 -4.25 2.70
N GLY A 78 -1.33 -3.01 2.20
CA GLY A 78 -2.59 -2.38 1.75
C GLY A 78 -3.15 -3.01 0.49
N HIS A 79 -2.36 -3.15 -0.60
CA HIS A 79 -2.88 -3.69 -1.85
C HIS A 79 -3.26 -5.18 -1.76
N PRO A 80 -2.52 -6.07 -1.03
CA PRO A 80 -2.97 -7.43 -0.80
C PRO A 80 -4.30 -7.52 -0.05
N THR A 81 -4.52 -6.63 0.90
CA THR A 81 -5.79 -6.55 1.64
C THR A 81 -6.96 -6.16 0.74
N ILE A 82 -6.78 -5.15 -0.13
CA ILE A 82 -7.81 -4.76 -1.10
C ILE A 82 -8.03 -5.86 -2.15
N GLY A 83 -6.97 -6.51 -2.61
CA GLY A 83 -7.09 -7.65 -3.54
C GLY A 83 -7.88 -8.82 -2.94
N ALA A 84 -7.58 -9.22 -1.70
CA ALA A 84 -8.33 -10.25 -0.98
C ALA A 84 -9.79 -9.84 -0.76
N ALA A 85 -10.05 -8.61 -0.30
CA ALA A 85 -11.40 -8.09 -0.12
C ALA A 85 -12.20 -8.10 -1.42
N SER A 86 -11.59 -7.65 -2.53
CA SER A 86 -12.21 -7.67 -3.85
C SER A 86 -12.51 -9.10 -4.32
N TYR A 87 -11.59 -10.04 -4.09
CA TYR A 87 -11.84 -11.45 -4.41
C TYR A 87 -13.09 -11.96 -3.69
N PHE A 88 -13.17 -11.82 -2.37
CA PHE A 88 -14.30 -12.35 -1.60
C PHE A 88 -15.62 -11.65 -1.91
N LEU A 89 -15.62 -10.32 -1.95
CA LEU A 89 -16.86 -9.55 -2.05
C LEU A 89 -17.38 -9.40 -3.49
N CYS A 90 -16.47 -9.44 -4.50
CA CYS A 90 -16.86 -9.19 -5.88
C CYS A 90 -16.74 -10.42 -6.80
N HIS A 91 -15.73 -11.29 -6.59
CA HIS A 91 -15.42 -12.36 -7.55
C HIS A 91 -15.87 -13.75 -7.11
N SER A 92 -15.72 -14.13 -5.84
CA SER A 92 -15.98 -15.51 -5.37
C SER A 92 -17.43 -15.85 -5.13
N LYS A 93 -18.33 -14.87 -5.20
CA LYS A 93 -19.75 -14.98 -4.80
C LYS A 93 -19.96 -15.37 -3.32
N ASP A 94 -18.91 -15.36 -2.50
CA ASP A 94 -18.99 -15.60 -1.06
C ASP A 94 -19.11 -14.24 -0.33
N SER A 95 -20.26 -13.61 -0.53
CA SER A 95 -20.56 -12.29 0.06
C SER A 95 -20.79 -12.33 1.59
N THR A 96 -20.60 -13.48 2.22
CA THR A 96 -20.72 -13.61 3.69
C THR A 96 -19.46 -13.15 4.42
N VAL A 97 -18.33 -13.08 3.74
CA VAL A 97 -17.05 -12.66 4.33
C VAL A 97 -17.03 -11.14 4.56
N ASP A 98 -16.81 -10.72 5.78
CA ASP A 98 -16.72 -9.31 6.17
C ASP A 98 -15.44 -8.96 6.95
N THR A 99 -14.58 -9.94 7.16
CA THR A 99 -13.35 -9.75 7.94
C THR A 99 -12.22 -10.59 7.35
N LEU A 100 -11.08 -9.95 7.09
CA LEU A 100 -9.81 -10.63 6.84
C LEU A 100 -9.03 -10.71 8.14
N THR A 101 -8.46 -11.87 8.44
CA THR A 101 -7.56 -12.05 9.60
C THR A 101 -6.13 -12.17 9.09
N THR A 102 -5.24 -11.30 9.56
CA THR A 102 -3.81 -11.28 9.24
C THR A 102 -2.99 -11.38 10.52
N LYS A 103 -1.66 -11.41 10.41
CA LYS A 103 -0.78 -11.32 11.58
C LYS A 103 -0.92 -10.01 12.37
N SER A 104 -1.41 -8.94 11.73
CA SER A 104 -1.71 -7.67 12.41
C SER A 104 -3.09 -7.63 13.07
N GLY A 105 -3.87 -8.71 12.96
CA GLY A 105 -5.22 -8.82 13.52
C GLY A 105 -6.32 -8.78 12.47
N ASP A 106 -7.54 -8.56 12.93
CA ASP A 106 -8.75 -8.54 12.12
C ASP A 106 -8.91 -7.21 11.37
N ILE A 107 -9.21 -7.31 10.09
CA ILE A 107 -9.44 -6.17 9.19
C ILE A 107 -10.86 -6.27 8.67
N PRO A 108 -11.79 -5.43 9.14
CA PRO A 108 -13.13 -5.35 8.58
C PRO A 108 -13.08 -4.91 7.11
N ILE A 109 -13.82 -5.61 6.26
CA ILE A 109 -13.97 -5.31 4.85
C ILE A 109 -15.43 -5.13 4.49
N THR A 110 -15.71 -4.21 3.58
CA THR A 110 -17.08 -3.95 3.10
C THR A 110 -17.07 -3.71 1.59
N LEU A 111 -18.18 -4.05 0.95
CA LEU A 111 -18.43 -3.61 -0.42
C LEU A 111 -18.80 -2.12 -0.36
N ASP A 112 -18.08 -1.31 -1.12
CA ASP A 112 -18.42 0.08 -1.38
C ASP A 112 -19.22 0.18 -2.70
N ASN A 113 -19.58 1.37 -3.13
CA ASN A 113 -20.34 1.54 -4.38
C ASN A 113 -19.53 1.03 -5.59
N GLU A 114 -20.24 0.51 -6.60
CA GLU A 114 -19.70 0.16 -7.92
C GLU A 114 -18.59 -0.91 -7.92
N ASN A 115 -18.71 -1.96 -7.12
CA ASN A 115 -17.73 -3.05 -6.98
C ASN A 115 -16.37 -2.63 -6.38
N ALA A 116 -16.28 -1.44 -5.83
CA ALA A 116 -15.16 -1.05 -5.00
C ALA A 116 -15.31 -1.66 -3.60
N VAL A 117 -14.21 -2.02 -2.99
CA VAL A 117 -14.17 -2.51 -1.62
C VAL A 117 -13.48 -1.51 -0.71
N ALA A 118 -13.84 -1.53 0.56
CA ALA A 118 -13.18 -0.76 1.61
C ALA A 118 -12.66 -1.72 2.69
N ALA A 119 -11.47 -1.42 3.19
CA ALA A 119 -10.85 -2.09 4.31
C ALA A 119 -10.53 -1.08 5.41
N ARG A 120 -11.00 -1.32 6.62
CA ARG A 120 -10.68 -0.47 7.78
C ARG A 120 -9.34 -0.91 8.36
N ILE A 121 -8.31 -0.11 8.08
CA ILE A 121 -6.94 -0.43 8.46
C ILE A 121 -6.59 0.07 9.86
N ALA A 122 -5.72 -0.67 10.55
CA ALA A 122 -5.13 -0.24 11.81
C ALA A 122 -4.24 0.99 11.58
N HIS A 123 -4.25 1.92 12.51
CA HIS A 123 -3.43 3.11 12.48
C HIS A 123 -3.00 3.51 13.90
N ASP A 124 -1.79 4.04 13.99
CA ASP A 124 -1.23 4.71 15.17
C ASP A 124 -0.39 5.85 14.62
N ALA A 125 -1.10 6.87 14.10
CA ALA A 125 -0.52 7.90 13.25
C ALA A 125 0.35 8.87 14.06
N HIS A 126 1.56 9.14 13.55
CA HIS A 126 2.53 10.03 14.18
C HIS A 126 3.18 10.99 13.17
N ILE A 127 3.06 12.29 13.45
CA ILE A 127 3.83 13.34 12.77
C ILE A 127 5.13 13.51 13.55
N HIS A 128 6.27 13.22 12.91
CA HIS A 128 7.57 13.37 13.58
C HIS A 128 7.91 14.84 13.82
N ALA A 129 8.49 15.14 14.99
CA ALA A 129 9.03 16.46 15.28
C ALA A 129 10.25 16.77 14.39
N ASN A 130 11.06 15.76 14.11
CA ASN A 130 12.13 15.82 13.15
C ASN A 130 11.59 15.90 11.72
N ARG A 131 12.36 16.52 10.84
CA ARG A 131 12.03 16.61 9.41
C ARG A 131 13.18 16.02 8.61
N PHE A 132 12.86 15.45 7.45
CA PHE A 132 13.88 14.88 6.57
C PHE A 132 14.61 16.01 5.82
N PRO A 133 15.96 16.10 5.92
CA PRO A 133 16.71 17.19 5.28
C PRO A 133 16.66 17.12 3.76
N ALA A 134 16.41 18.26 3.09
CA ALA A 134 16.39 18.30 1.63
C ALA A 134 17.75 17.91 1.00
N ARG A 135 18.88 18.22 1.64
CA ARG A 135 20.20 17.79 1.16
C ARG A 135 20.29 16.25 1.06
N GLU A 136 19.69 15.53 1.99
CA GLU A 136 19.68 14.06 2.00
C GLU A 136 18.71 13.54 0.93
N LEU A 137 17.53 14.17 0.80
CA LEU A 137 16.60 13.91 -0.29
C LEU A 137 17.29 14.10 -1.66
N LEU A 138 18.02 15.19 -1.85
CA LEU A 138 18.72 15.49 -3.09
C LEU A 138 19.93 14.58 -3.34
N ARG A 139 20.56 14.05 -2.30
CA ARG A 139 21.59 13.01 -2.42
C ARG A 139 21.00 11.71 -2.99
N LEU A 140 19.81 11.34 -2.55
CA LEU A 140 19.10 10.13 -3.00
C LEU A 140 18.42 10.35 -4.37
N HIS A 141 17.91 11.55 -4.62
CA HIS A 141 17.09 11.90 -5.79
C HIS A 141 17.60 13.21 -6.41
N SER A 142 18.78 13.17 -7.03
CA SER A 142 19.48 14.35 -7.56
C SER A 142 18.71 15.10 -8.64
N THR A 143 17.80 14.45 -9.35
CA THR A 143 16.91 15.05 -10.36
C THR A 143 15.98 16.11 -9.78
N LEU A 144 15.79 16.13 -8.46
CA LEU A 144 14.93 17.10 -7.76
C LEU A 144 15.66 18.41 -7.39
N ALA A 145 16.96 18.54 -7.68
CA ALA A 145 17.72 19.74 -7.36
C ALA A 145 17.10 21.06 -7.86
N PRO A 146 16.42 21.13 -9.01
CA PRO A 146 15.76 22.36 -9.45
C PRO A 146 14.57 22.80 -8.57
N PHE A 147 14.00 21.91 -7.77
CA PHE A 147 12.75 22.13 -7.04
C PHE A 147 12.93 22.33 -5.53
N PHE A 148 14.13 22.06 -4.99
CA PHE A 148 14.40 22.16 -3.55
C PHE A 148 15.63 22.99 -3.25
N GLN A 149 15.52 23.83 -2.22
CA GLN A 149 16.71 24.47 -1.63
C GLN A 149 17.40 23.45 -0.69
N PRO A 150 18.75 23.39 -0.65
CA PRO A 150 19.48 22.40 0.16
C PRO A 150 19.24 22.52 1.67
N ASP A 151 18.88 23.69 2.17
CA ASP A 151 18.57 23.99 3.58
C ASP A 151 17.11 23.72 3.96
N ALA A 152 16.26 23.39 2.99
CA ALA A 152 14.86 23.01 3.24
C ALA A 152 14.78 21.64 3.92
N SER A 153 13.58 21.29 4.35
CA SER A 153 13.23 19.97 4.91
C SER A 153 11.81 19.60 4.58
N VAL A 154 11.56 18.30 4.53
CA VAL A 154 10.22 17.74 4.23
C VAL A 154 9.67 16.96 5.42
N PRO A 155 8.34 16.83 5.53
CA PRO A 155 7.72 16.09 6.64
C PRO A 155 8.08 14.61 6.66
N LEU A 156 8.16 14.09 7.87
CA LEU A 156 8.17 12.65 8.17
C LEU A 156 6.87 12.28 8.88
N PHE A 157 6.27 11.21 8.44
CA PHE A 157 5.01 10.70 8.97
C PHE A 157 5.02 9.18 9.07
N SER A 158 4.48 8.64 10.15
CA SER A 158 4.24 7.20 10.29
C SER A 158 2.74 6.93 10.40
N ILE A 159 2.20 6.06 9.57
CA ILE A 159 0.79 5.61 9.68
C ILE A 159 0.61 4.60 10.80
N VAL A 160 1.62 3.78 11.01
CA VAL A 160 1.81 2.87 12.15
C VAL A 160 3.29 2.77 12.44
N LYS A 161 3.64 2.35 13.65
CA LYS A 161 5.03 2.09 14.01
C LYS A 161 5.63 1.03 13.07
N GLY A 162 6.79 1.35 12.50
CA GLY A 162 7.49 0.50 11.54
C GLY A 162 7.14 0.77 10.06
N MET A 163 6.21 1.70 9.79
CA MET A 163 5.88 2.14 8.42
C MET A 163 5.86 3.67 8.34
N SER A 164 7.00 4.23 8.00
CA SER A 164 7.25 5.68 7.94
C SER A 164 7.40 6.16 6.50
N GLN A 165 7.15 7.44 6.28
CA GLN A 165 7.19 8.07 4.97
C GLN A 165 7.88 9.42 5.03
N VAL A 166 8.76 9.66 4.06
CA VAL A 166 9.21 11.00 3.69
C VAL A 166 8.17 11.56 2.72
N LEU A 167 7.39 12.54 3.13
CA LEU A 167 6.32 13.12 2.32
C LEU A 167 6.86 14.33 1.53
N VAL A 168 6.97 14.17 0.21
CA VAL A 168 7.62 15.15 -0.67
C VAL A 168 6.58 15.76 -1.61
N GLU A 169 6.10 16.96 -1.28
CA GLU A 169 5.22 17.72 -2.16
C GLU A 169 6.04 18.38 -3.27
N LEU A 170 5.64 18.14 -4.52
CA LEU A 170 6.27 18.67 -5.71
C LEU A 170 5.37 19.74 -6.36
N PRO A 171 5.97 20.75 -7.01
CA PRO A 171 5.19 21.89 -7.54
C PRO A 171 4.36 21.55 -8.78
N SER A 172 4.69 20.48 -9.51
CA SER A 172 4.00 20.15 -10.77
C SER A 172 4.18 18.70 -11.19
N LEU A 173 3.40 18.27 -12.19
CA LEU A 173 3.54 16.94 -12.80
C LEU A 173 4.87 16.77 -13.54
N GLU A 174 5.41 17.84 -14.11
CA GLU A 174 6.75 17.84 -14.74
C GLU A 174 7.81 17.52 -13.68
N ALA A 175 7.73 18.11 -12.49
CA ALA A 175 8.62 17.78 -11.38
C ALA A 175 8.43 16.32 -10.93
N LEU A 176 7.19 15.83 -10.82
CA LEU A 176 6.90 14.44 -10.48
C LEU A 176 7.48 13.46 -11.50
N ALA A 177 7.41 13.81 -12.79
CA ALA A 177 7.96 12.97 -13.86
C ALA A 177 9.50 12.85 -13.83
N THR A 178 10.21 13.80 -13.18
CA THR A 178 11.69 13.73 -13.04
C THR A 178 12.14 12.78 -11.92
N VAL A 179 11.25 12.35 -11.04
CA VAL A 179 11.57 11.42 -9.94
C VAL A 179 12.15 10.13 -10.50
N THR A 180 13.25 9.68 -9.92
CA THR A 180 13.90 8.40 -10.21
C THR A 180 13.94 7.55 -8.94
N THR A 181 14.28 6.27 -9.06
CA THR A 181 14.68 5.44 -7.93
C THR A 181 15.86 6.06 -7.20
N ALA A 182 16.03 5.70 -5.93
CA ALA A 182 17.09 6.29 -5.11
C ALA A 182 18.49 5.90 -5.62
N LEU A 183 19.44 6.81 -5.54
CA LEU A 183 20.81 6.58 -5.94
C LEU A 183 21.41 5.39 -5.18
N GLY A 184 21.96 4.44 -5.92
CA GLY A 184 22.51 3.22 -5.35
C GLY A 184 21.49 2.27 -4.73
N GLY A 185 20.18 2.52 -4.91
CA GLY A 185 19.13 1.71 -4.30
C GLY A 185 19.01 1.89 -2.78
N GLU A 186 19.55 2.98 -2.24
CA GLU A 186 19.57 3.24 -0.80
C GLU A 186 18.16 3.57 -0.27
N ILE A 187 17.82 2.99 0.88
CA ILE A 187 16.60 3.27 1.63
C ILE A 187 17.01 4.09 2.86
N PRO A 188 16.32 5.22 3.18
CA PRO A 188 16.56 5.94 4.41
C PRO A 188 16.43 5.01 5.62
N SER A 189 17.46 4.98 6.47
CA SER A 189 17.47 4.08 7.63
C SER A 189 16.62 4.63 8.77
N ALA A 190 15.82 3.78 9.40
CA ALA A 190 14.96 4.16 10.53
C ALA A 190 15.78 4.54 11.76
N ASP A 191 16.99 3.98 11.94
CA ASP A 191 17.90 4.26 13.06
C ASP A 191 18.86 5.43 12.79
N SER A 192 18.70 6.16 11.67
CA SER A 192 19.52 7.32 11.30
C SER A 192 19.28 8.57 12.16
N GLY A 193 18.34 8.53 13.11
CA GLY A 193 17.94 9.65 13.95
C GLY A 193 16.96 10.63 13.29
N HIS A 194 16.43 10.29 12.11
CA HIS A 194 15.38 11.08 11.47
C HIS A 194 14.02 10.90 12.11
N LEU A 195 13.72 9.68 12.57
CA LEU A 195 12.47 9.37 13.27
C LEU A 195 12.55 9.73 14.75
N ASP A 196 11.42 10.07 15.35
CA ASP A 196 11.33 10.33 16.79
C ASP A 196 11.62 9.06 17.61
N LYS A 197 12.18 9.24 18.81
CA LYS A 197 12.51 8.13 19.71
C LYS A 197 11.29 7.23 19.96
N GLY A 198 11.51 5.93 19.79
CA GLY A 198 10.47 4.91 19.92
C GLY A 198 9.71 4.61 18.62
N TRP A 199 9.97 5.38 17.56
CA TRP A 199 9.48 5.15 16.20
C TRP A 199 10.60 4.72 15.22
N ASP A 200 11.82 4.68 15.69
CA ASP A 200 13.08 4.41 15.00
C ASP A 200 13.23 2.94 14.57
N THR A 201 12.23 2.42 13.86
CA THR A 201 12.17 1.03 13.41
C THR A 201 11.41 0.89 12.08
N GLY A 202 11.67 -0.20 11.35
CA GLY A 202 10.95 -0.57 10.15
C GLY A 202 11.41 0.16 8.90
N LEU A 203 10.50 0.43 7.98
CA LEU A 203 10.77 1.00 6.66
C LEU A 203 10.46 2.49 6.61
N ILE A 204 11.29 3.22 5.88
CA ILE A 204 11.02 4.61 5.46
C ILE A 204 10.91 4.62 3.93
N LEU A 205 9.71 4.85 3.42
CA LEU A 205 9.45 5.01 1.99
C LEU A 205 9.44 6.49 1.63
N THR A 206 10.01 6.87 0.49
CA THR A 206 9.86 8.23 -0.04
C THR A 206 8.62 8.30 -0.92
N TYR A 207 7.67 9.16 -0.54
CA TYR A 207 6.39 9.31 -1.23
C TYR A 207 6.27 10.73 -1.79
N PHE A 208 6.40 10.82 -3.11
CA PHE A 208 6.30 12.07 -3.87
C PHE A 208 4.86 12.31 -4.28
N PHE A 209 4.41 13.56 -4.20
CA PHE A 209 3.03 13.89 -4.57
C PHE A 209 2.85 15.30 -5.13
N VAL A 210 1.83 15.45 -5.95
CA VAL A 210 1.30 16.73 -6.45
C VAL A 210 -0.18 16.77 -6.15
N ARG A 211 -0.64 17.82 -5.47
CA ARG A 211 -2.07 18.01 -5.12
C ARG A 211 -2.87 18.67 -6.25
N ASP A 212 -4.18 18.51 -6.16
CA ASP A 212 -5.18 19.21 -6.97
C ASP A 212 -5.01 19.04 -8.48
N VAL A 213 -4.51 17.88 -8.90
CA VAL A 213 -4.32 17.56 -10.31
C VAL A 213 -5.66 17.18 -10.94
N PRO A 214 -6.13 17.90 -11.96
CA PRO A 214 -7.33 17.53 -12.72
C PRO A 214 -7.18 16.14 -13.34
N ASP A 215 -8.15 15.26 -13.10
CA ASP A 215 -8.18 13.93 -13.68
C ASP A 215 -9.44 13.75 -14.54
N PRO A 216 -9.31 13.81 -15.89
CA PRO A 216 -10.45 13.67 -16.80
C PRO A 216 -11.16 12.31 -16.68
N GLN A 217 -10.45 11.24 -16.34
CA GLN A 217 -11.05 9.91 -16.19
C GLN A 217 -11.95 9.81 -14.95
N ARG A 218 -11.66 10.61 -13.92
CA ARG A 218 -12.46 10.64 -12.70
C ARG A 218 -13.40 11.83 -12.59
N GLY A 219 -13.30 12.80 -13.50
CA GLY A 219 -14.11 14.03 -13.49
C GLY A 219 -13.90 14.88 -12.23
N ARG A 220 -12.77 14.73 -11.54
CA ARG A 220 -12.44 15.45 -10.30
C ARG A 220 -10.92 15.61 -10.15
N ASN A 221 -10.52 16.50 -9.24
CA ASN A 221 -9.10 16.60 -8.87
C ASN A 221 -8.67 15.39 -8.03
N THR A 222 -7.42 15.00 -8.23
CA THR A 222 -6.76 13.89 -7.54
C THR A 222 -5.41 14.34 -7.00
N ILE A 223 -4.82 13.53 -6.14
CA ILE A 223 -3.42 13.64 -5.76
C ILE A 223 -2.63 12.64 -6.62
N ARG A 224 -1.70 13.15 -7.41
CA ARG A 224 -0.78 12.31 -8.20
C ARG A 224 0.41 11.95 -7.35
N THR A 225 0.81 10.67 -7.36
CA THR A 225 1.87 10.18 -6.48
C THR A 225 2.81 9.21 -7.16
N ARG A 226 4.04 9.12 -6.59
CA ARG A 226 5.01 8.06 -6.87
C ARG A 226 5.61 7.58 -5.56
N GLY A 227 5.71 6.27 -5.37
CA GLY A 227 6.27 5.63 -4.17
C GLY A 227 7.60 4.96 -4.48
N ILE A 228 8.67 5.40 -3.83
CA ILE A 228 10.04 4.90 -4.06
C ILE A 228 10.58 4.27 -2.78
N LEU A 229 11.02 3.00 -2.89
CA LEU A 229 11.72 2.27 -1.84
C LEU A 229 13.05 1.76 -2.39
N GLY A 230 14.10 2.52 -2.18
CA GLY A 230 15.43 2.20 -2.74
C GLY A 230 15.41 2.16 -4.27
N ASN A 231 15.69 1.01 -4.86
CA ASN A 231 15.66 0.78 -6.30
C ASN A 231 14.28 0.30 -6.84
N LEU A 232 13.28 0.21 -5.97
CA LEU A 232 11.93 -0.18 -6.33
C LEU A 232 11.02 1.05 -6.43
N GLU A 233 10.29 1.18 -7.53
CA GLU A 233 9.09 2.01 -7.62
C GLU A 233 7.87 1.09 -7.53
N ASP A 234 6.97 1.40 -6.61
CA ASP A 234 5.75 0.62 -6.40
C ASP A 234 4.58 1.24 -7.18
N PRO A 235 3.84 0.48 -7.99
CA PRO A 235 2.72 1.03 -8.77
C PRO A 235 1.53 1.48 -7.92
N ALA A 236 1.35 0.94 -6.72
CA ALA A 236 0.30 1.39 -5.79
C ALA A 236 0.62 1.02 -4.35
N THR A 237 0.88 2.01 -3.52
CA THR A 237 1.27 1.84 -2.13
C THR A 237 0.14 2.26 -1.18
N GLY A 238 -0.74 1.32 -0.85
CA GLY A 238 -1.92 1.60 -0.01
C GLY A 238 -1.57 2.18 1.37
N SER A 239 -0.49 1.71 2.01
CA SER A 239 -0.01 2.25 3.30
C SER A 239 0.49 3.68 3.17
N ALA A 240 1.24 4.01 2.10
CA ALA A 240 1.73 5.37 1.87
C ALA A 240 0.59 6.33 1.50
N ALA A 241 -0.35 5.89 0.68
CA ALA A 241 -1.55 6.64 0.36
C ALA A 241 -2.37 6.97 1.64
N SER A 242 -2.54 5.97 2.52
CA SER A 242 -3.21 6.15 3.81
C SER A 242 -2.46 7.10 4.73
N GLY A 243 -1.12 7.04 4.74
CA GLY A 243 -0.28 7.96 5.50
C GLY A 243 -0.37 9.39 4.98
N LEU A 244 -0.24 9.60 3.67
CA LEU A 244 -0.38 10.92 3.07
C LEU A 244 -1.76 11.53 3.35
N ALA A 245 -2.85 10.76 3.15
CA ALA A 245 -4.21 11.21 3.43
C ALA A 245 -4.39 11.60 4.91
N SER A 246 -3.85 10.79 5.83
CA SER A 246 -3.87 11.05 7.28
C SER A 246 -3.09 12.30 7.64
N TYR A 247 -1.90 12.47 7.07
CA TYR A 247 -1.08 13.68 7.26
C TYR A 247 -1.81 14.94 6.79
N LEU A 248 -2.39 14.91 5.57
CA LEU A 248 -3.14 16.04 5.02
C LEU A 248 -4.40 16.35 5.84
N ALA A 249 -5.10 15.33 6.34
CA ALA A 249 -6.25 15.53 7.22
C ALA A 249 -5.85 16.25 8.52
N LEU A 250 -4.76 15.80 9.17
CA LEU A 250 -4.27 16.38 10.43
C LEU A 250 -3.71 17.80 10.28
N THR A 251 -3.06 18.10 9.15
CA THR A 251 -2.35 19.39 8.95
C THR A 251 -3.17 20.43 8.18
N GLY A 252 -4.30 20.02 7.61
CA GLY A 252 -5.15 20.91 6.79
C GLY A 252 -6.04 21.88 7.56
N GLY A 253 -5.97 21.91 8.89
CA GLY A 253 -6.85 22.76 9.72
C GLY A 253 -8.32 22.31 9.70
N ASN A 254 -8.57 21.05 9.42
CA ASN A 254 -9.90 20.50 9.24
C ASN A 254 -10.61 20.30 10.59
N PRO A 255 -11.93 20.57 10.71
CA PRO A 255 -12.71 20.20 11.89
C PRO A 255 -12.87 18.68 12.00
N ALA A 256 -13.48 18.21 13.09
CA ALA A 256 -13.89 16.82 13.20
C ALA A 256 -14.86 16.45 12.08
N GLY A 257 -14.66 15.27 11.46
CA GLY A 257 -15.47 14.83 10.31
C GLY A 257 -14.73 13.83 9.42
N ASP A 258 -15.37 13.45 8.33
CA ASP A 258 -14.86 12.48 7.37
C ASP A 258 -14.30 13.18 6.13
N TYR A 259 -13.06 12.84 5.75
CA TYR A 259 -12.34 13.42 4.61
C TYR A 259 -11.96 12.32 3.62
N GLN A 260 -12.28 12.54 2.35
CA GLN A 260 -11.99 11.59 1.28
C GLN A 260 -10.87 12.12 0.39
N TYR A 261 -9.89 11.26 0.13
CA TYR A 261 -8.76 11.52 -0.74
C TYR A 261 -8.78 10.55 -1.91
N ASN A 262 -8.58 11.08 -3.11
CA ASN A 262 -8.46 10.29 -4.33
C ASN A 262 -7.03 10.40 -4.82
N ILE A 263 -6.32 9.29 -4.81
CA ILE A 263 -4.90 9.22 -5.13
C ILE A 263 -4.74 8.40 -6.41
N VAL A 264 -3.91 8.89 -7.31
CA VAL A 264 -3.55 8.19 -8.55
C VAL A 264 -2.05 8.03 -8.58
N GLN A 265 -1.59 6.78 -8.60
CA GLN A 265 -0.19 6.35 -8.58
C GLN A 265 0.15 5.51 -9.80
N GLY A 266 1.42 5.34 -10.13
CA GLY A 266 1.93 4.39 -11.11
C GLY A 266 1.73 4.77 -12.58
N ILE A 267 1.33 6.00 -12.90
CA ILE A 267 1.13 6.44 -14.29
C ILE A 267 2.45 6.41 -15.06
N GLU A 268 3.52 6.87 -14.45
CA GLU A 268 4.86 6.92 -15.04
C GLU A 268 5.43 5.51 -15.31
N MET A 269 4.89 4.50 -14.64
CA MET A 269 5.20 3.08 -14.85
C MET A 269 4.28 2.42 -15.90
N GLY A 270 3.29 3.14 -16.45
CA GLY A 270 2.24 2.56 -17.29
C GLY A 270 1.23 1.69 -16.52
N ARG A 271 1.24 1.77 -15.18
CA ARG A 271 0.38 0.98 -14.29
C ARG A 271 -0.52 1.86 -13.43
N ARG A 272 -1.34 2.68 -14.09
CA ARG A 272 -2.28 3.56 -13.40
C ARG A 272 -3.06 2.81 -12.31
N SER A 273 -2.96 3.31 -11.09
CA SER A 273 -3.61 2.78 -9.89
C SER A 273 -4.47 3.86 -9.24
N GLU A 274 -5.70 3.51 -8.84
CA GLU A 274 -6.67 4.43 -8.26
C GLU A 274 -6.97 4.03 -6.80
N ILE A 275 -6.39 4.78 -5.87
CA ILE A 275 -6.44 4.49 -4.44
C ILE A 275 -7.37 5.51 -3.78
N GLY A 276 -8.46 5.02 -3.17
CA GLY A 276 -9.32 5.82 -2.32
C GLY A 276 -8.88 5.72 -0.86
N VAL A 277 -8.87 6.84 -0.14
CA VAL A 277 -8.65 6.83 1.32
C VAL A 277 -9.69 7.72 1.97
N LYS A 278 -10.36 7.20 2.99
CA LYS A 278 -11.25 7.98 3.85
C LYS A 278 -10.64 8.07 5.25
N VAL A 279 -10.46 9.28 5.75
CA VAL A 279 -9.92 9.55 7.09
C VAL A 279 -11.01 10.22 7.93
N GLY A 280 -11.37 9.59 9.04
CA GLY A 280 -12.26 10.18 10.04
C GLY A 280 -11.44 10.90 11.11
N LEU A 281 -11.65 12.20 11.26
CA LEU A 281 -11.06 13.00 12.35
C LEU A 281 -12.04 13.13 13.51
N LYS A 282 -11.54 12.98 14.73
CA LYS A 282 -12.22 13.29 15.98
C LYS A 282 -11.92 14.71 16.44
N GLU A 283 -12.67 15.18 17.42
CA GLU A 283 -12.33 16.42 18.15
C GLU A 283 -10.90 16.32 18.73
N GLY A 284 -10.21 17.44 18.79
CA GLY A 284 -8.81 17.47 19.24
C GLY A 284 -7.81 17.03 18.16
N ASN A 285 -8.21 17.04 16.88
CA ASN A 285 -7.35 16.75 15.72
C ASN A 285 -6.68 15.36 15.79
N GLN A 286 -7.44 14.32 16.11
CA GLN A 286 -7.00 12.94 16.22
C GLN A 286 -7.66 12.09 15.14
N ILE A 287 -6.91 11.12 14.59
CA ILE A 287 -7.47 10.16 13.64
C ILE A 287 -8.34 9.15 14.41
N GLY A 288 -9.58 9.02 13.99
CA GLY A 288 -10.55 8.05 14.53
C GLY A 288 -10.68 6.79 13.70
N SER A 289 -10.49 6.92 12.38
CA SER A 289 -10.55 5.80 11.44
C SER A 289 -9.79 6.11 10.17
N VAL A 290 -9.26 5.06 9.55
CA VAL A 290 -8.69 5.10 8.19
C VAL A 290 -9.28 3.93 7.41
N GLU A 291 -9.94 4.25 6.30
CA GLU A 291 -10.47 3.27 5.36
C GLU A 291 -9.72 3.38 4.04
N LEU A 292 -9.08 2.28 3.64
CA LEU A 292 -8.45 2.14 2.34
C LEU A 292 -9.47 1.55 1.37
N LYS A 293 -9.61 2.15 0.18
CA LYS A 293 -10.61 1.77 -0.82
C LYS A 293 -9.98 1.50 -2.17
N GLY A 294 -10.54 0.54 -2.88
CA GLY A 294 -10.09 0.22 -4.23
C GLY A 294 -10.91 -0.86 -4.90
N THR A 295 -10.53 -1.15 -6.12
CA THR A 295 -11.07 -2.24 -6.95
C THR A 295 -9.97 -3.24 -7.25
N ALA A 296 -10.32 -4.42 -7.77
CA ALA A 296 -9.35 -5.32 -8.39
C ALA A 296 -9.99 -6.06 -9.55
N VAL A 297 -9.20 -6.40 -10.55
CA VAL A 297 -9.61 -7.19 -11.71
C VAL A 297 -8.76 -8.45 -11.81
N GLN A 298 -9.39 -9.59 -12.08
CA GLN A 298 -8.68 -10.84 -12.30
C GLN A 298 -8.01 -10.85 -13.67
N VAL A 299 -6.74 -11.26 -13.71
CA VAL A 299 -5.92 -11.30 -14.92
C VAL A 299 -5.68 -12.73 -15.38
N SER A 300 -5.37 -13.62 -14.46
CA SER A 300 -5.10 -15.02 -14.78
C SER A 300 -5.54 -15.97 -13.68
N GLU A 301 -5.59 -17.26 -13.99
CA GLU A 301 -5.80 -18.33 -13.02
C GLU A 301 -5.04 -19.59 -13.44
N GLY A 302 -4.75 -20.45 -12.48
CA GLY A 302 -4.02 -21.68 -12.75
C GLY A 302 -3.71 -22.49 -11.49
N SER A 303 -2.73 -23.37 -11.63
CA SER A 303 -2.18 -24.16 -10.53
C SER A 303 -0.66 -24.01 -10.50
N ILE A 304 -0.10 -23.85 -9.31
CA ILE A 304 1.34 -23.80 -9.08
C ILE A 304 1.80 -25.05 -8.33
N ALA A 305 2.93 -25.62 -8.73
CA ALA A 305 3.49 -26.77 -8.06
C ALA A 305 3.97 -26.37 -6.64
N VAL A 306 3.63 -27.20 -5.64
CA VAL A 306 4.17 -27.02 -4.29
C VAL A 306 5.59 -27.53 -4.27
N PRO A 307 6.58 -26.71 -3.85
CA PRO A 307 7.98 -27.14 -3.76
C PRO A 307 8.16 -28.34 -2.82
N ARG A 308 9.10 -29.22 -3.13
CA ARG A 308 9.53 -30.25 -2.15
C ARG A 308 10.32 -29.57 -1.04
N GLU A 309 10.25 -30.13 0.17
CA GLU A 309 11.13 -29.72 1.26
C GLU A 309 12.61 -29.97 0.94
#